data_de3f965a3a20302fc42fdbdfa718e76f
#
_entry.id   de3f965a3a20302fc42fdbdfa718e76f
#
_cell.length_a   1.000
_cell.length_b   1.000
_cell.length_c   1.000
_cell.angle_alpha   90.00
_cell.angle_beta   90.00
_cell.angle_gamma   90.00
#
_symmetry.space_group_name_H-M   'P 1'
#
loop_
_entity.id
_entity.type
_entity.pdbx_description
1 polymer ?
#
loop_
_entity_poly.entity_id
_entity_poly.type
_entity_poly.pdbx_seq_one_letter_code
_entity_poly.pdbx_strand_id
1 'polypeptide(L)'
;NPFGYLNEEITASCLYKIDLAGNVVDKPGDVPYEVNQAGYVIHSAIHSARHDIACVLHTHTRAGMAVATMECGLMPATQGALRFHDRIAYHAFEGPAVDEAERERLVADLGDKDVMILRNHGLLTCGRSVAETFLLMQRLETACKVQVDFLAANTPLHMPSPEAVAKTARILAPPTVTDRKGSEASLGNWNGQREWSALLRQLDRDDPSWRE
;
A
#
# COMPACT_ATOMS: atom_id res chain seq x y z
N ASN A 1 12.20 -8.13 6.07
CA ASN A 1 13.63 -7.83 5.87
C ASN A 1 14.37 -7.63 7.19
N PRO A 2 15.70 -7.76 7.23
CA PRO A 2 16.51 -7.44 8.40
C PRO A 2 16.36 -5.97 8.81
N PHE A 3 16.19 -5.72 10.11
CA PHE A 3 16.16 -4.35 10.63
C PHE A 3 17.61 -3.83 10.77
N GLY A 4 17.96 -2.85 9.94
CA GLY A 4 19.32 -2.29 9.88
C GLY A 4 19.97 -2.35 8.49
N TYR A 5 19.36 -3.08 7.55
CA TYR A 5 19.77 -3.03 6.15
C TYR A 5 19.14 -1.83 5.44
N LEU A 6 19.89 -1.19 4.55
CA LEU A 6 19.35 -0.26 3.58
C LEU A 6 18.47 -1.00 2.55
N ASN A 7 17.54 -0.28 1.91
CA ASN A 7 16.66 -0.92 0.92
C ASN A 7 17.41 -1.56 -0.24
N GLU A 8 18.54 -0.96 -0.67
CA GLU A 8 19.43 -1.47 -1.71
C GLU A 8 20.26 -2.68 -1.29
N GLU A 9 20.32 -3.01 0.02
CA GLU A 9 21.00 -4.18 0.53
C GLU A 9 20.09 -5.41 0.65
N ILE A 10 18.78 -5.24 0.39
CA ILE A 10 17.80 -6.30 0.55
C ILE A 10 17.80 -7.20 -0.68
N THR A 11 18.17 -8.45 -0.47
CA THR A 11 18.11 -9.53 -1.48
C THR A 11 17.04 -10.56 -1.10
N ALA A 12 16.70 -11.45 -2.02
CA ALA A 12 15.73 -12.52 -1.76
C ALA A 12 16.19 -13.45 -0.63
N SER A 13 17.49 -13.72 -0.54
CA SER A 13 18.10 -14.64 0.44
C SER A 13 18.15 -14.05 1.86
N CYS A 14 18.05 -12.73 2.04
CA CYS A 14 18.10 -12.11 3.37
C CYS A 14 16.72 -12.00 4.05
N LEU A 15 15.65 -12.42 3.38
CA LEU A 15 14.29 -12.28 3.91
C LEU A 15 13.97 -13.30 5.01
N TYR A 16 13.33 -12.84 6.07
CA TYR A 16 12.88 -13.69 7.16
C TYR A 16 11.48 -14.26 6.87
N LYS A 17 11.25 -15.48 7.35
CA LYS A 17 9.92 -16.04 7.49
C LYS A 17 9.50 -16.00 8.94
N ILE A 18 8.36 -15.34 9.21
CA ILE A 18 7.77 -15.24 10.56
C ILE A 18 6.34 -15.78 10.54
N ASP A 19 5.89 -16.32 11.66
CA ASP A 19 4.50 -16.72 11.84
C ASP A 19 3.62 -15.53 12.30
N LEU A 20 2.30 -15.77 12.39
CA LEU A 20 1.35 -14.75 12.84
C LEU A 20 1.45 -14.42 14.34
N ALA A 21 2.23 -15.14 15.09
CA ALA A 21 2.55 -14.85 16.49
C ALA A 21 3.88 -14.05 16.63
N GLY A 22 4.57 -13.79 15.51
CA GLY A 22 5.83 -13.03 15.49
C GLY A 22 7.07 -13.88 15.69
N ASN A 23 6.95 -15.20 15.76
CA ASN A 23 8.10 -16.08 15.91
C ASN A 23 8.82 -16.22 14.56
N VAL A 24 10.15 -16.16 14.59
CA VAL A 24 10.96 -16.43 13.40
C VAL A 24 10.92 -17.93 13.11
N VAL A 25 10.35 -18.29 11.96
CA VAL A 25 10.22 -19.67 11.46
C VAL A 25 11.42 -20.06 10.63
N ASP A 26 11.95 -19.10 9.86
CA ASP A 26 13.12 -19.28 9.02
C ASP A 26 13.95 -17.99 9.03
N LYS A 27 15.23 -18.12 9.32
CA LYS A 27 16.19 -17.02 9.41
C LYS A 27 17.34 -17.29 8.46
N PRO A 28 17.71 -16.33 7.58
CA PRO A 28 18.92 -16.43 6.78
C PRO A 28 20.15 -16.57 7.65
N GLY A 29 21.05 -17.53 7.32
CA GLY A 29 22.14 -17.95 8.19
C GLY A 29 23.11 -16.85 8.61
N ASP A 30 23.39 -15.91 7.72
CA ASP A 30 24.45 -14.89 7.91
C ASP A 30 23.92 -13.50 8.23
N VAL A 31 22.62 -13.35 8.51
CA VAL A 31 22.01 -12.05 8.83
C VAL A 31 22.12 -11.78 10.33
N PRO A 32 22.89 -10.75 10.77
CA PRO A 32 23.14 -10.48 12.20
C PRO A 32 22.00 -9.71 12.89
N TYR A 33 21.03 -9.19 12.14
CA TYR A 33 19.97 -8.32 12.65
C TYR A 33 18.68 -9.10 12.93
N GLU A 34 17.79 -8.48 13.70
CA GLU A 34 16.47 -9.03 14.04
C GLU A 34 15.38 -8.47 13.12
N VAL A 35 14.19 -9.03 13.21
CA VAL A 35 13.00 -8.53 12.50
C VAL A 35 12.50 -7.23 13.15
N ASN A 36 12.05 -6.28 12.36
CA ASN A 36 11.42 -5.07 12.87
C ASN A 36 10.06 -5.37 13.51
N GLN A 37 9.99 -5.31 14.83
CA GLN A 37 8.78 -5.60 15.60
C GLN A 37 7.62 -4.62 15.30
N ALA A 38 7.90 -3.34 15.07
CA ALA A 38 6.87 -2.33 14.79
C ALA A 38 6.12 -2.64 13.47
N GLY A 39 6.85 -3.09 12.44
CA GLY A 39 6.22 -3.51 11.18
C GLY A 39 5.35 -4.76 11.34
N TYR A 40 5.71 -5.66 12.23
CA TYR A 40 4.98 -6.90 12.46
C TYR A 40 3.53 -6.66 12.94
N VAL A 41 3.28 -5.71 13.84
CA VAL A 41 1.96 -5.50 14.46
C VAL A 41 0.88 -5.22 13.40
N ILE A 42 1.13 -4.27 12.51
CA ILE A 42 0.19 -3.89 11.43
C ILE A 42 -0.01 -5.06 10.45
N HIS A 43 1.10 -5.65 9.98
CA HIS A 43 1.04 -6.74 8.98
C HIS A 43 0.30 -7.98 9.54
N SER A 44 0.63 -8.41 10.75
CA SER A 44 -0.01 -9.59 11.36
C SER A 44 -1.48 -9.37 11.67
N ALA A 45 -1.88 -8.15 12.06
CA ALA A 45 -3.29 -7.82 12.29
C ALA A 45 -4.11 -8.04 11.01
N ILE A 46 -3.65 -7.50 9.88
CA ILE A 46 -4.34 -7.61 8.60
C ILE A 46 -4.35 -9.06 8.11
N HIS A 47 -3.20 -9.75 8.11
CA HIS A 47 -3.13 -11.14 7.65
C HIS A 47 -3.96 -12.11 8.50
N SER A 48 -4.13 -11.84 9.80
CA SER A 48 -4.98 -12.65 10.69
C SER A 48 -6.46 -12.47 10.40
N ALA A 49 -6.88 -11.26 9.97
CA ALA A 49 -8.29 -10.91 9.78
C ALA A 49 -8.77 -11.10 8.33
N ARG A 50 -7.88 -10.91 7.35
CA ARG A 50 -8.19 -10.87 5.93
C ARG A 50 -7.48 -12.00 5.18
N HIS A 51 -8.09 -13.19 5.17
CA HIS A 51 -7.54 -14.38 4.50
C HIS A 51 -7.54 -14.31 2.96
N ASP A 52 -8.19 -13.31 2.38
CA ASP A 52 -8.17 -13.00 0.95
C ASP A 52 -6.92 -12.20 0.52
N ILE A 53 -6.17 -11.66 1.50
CA ILE A 53 -4.98 -10.84 1.27
C ILE A 53 -3.72 -11.71 1.40
N ALA A 54 -2.88 -11.69 0.36
CA ALA A 54 -1.59 -12.39 0.34
C ALA A 54 -0.39 -11.43 0.55
N CYS A 55 -0.59 -10.12 0.40
CA CYS A 55 0.47 -9.13 0.55
C CYS A 55 -0.06 -7.86 1.21
N VAL A 56 0.70 -7.34 2.17
CA VAL A 56 0.50 -6.03 2.79
C VAL A 56 1.76 -5.21 2.57
N LEU A 57 1.61 -3.96 2.13
CA LEU A 57 2.70 -3.02 1.90
C LEU A 57 2.41 -1.73 2.66
N HIS A 58 3.40 -1.26 3.40
CA HIS A 58 3.35 0.00 4.14
C HIS A 58 4.58 0.86 3.84
N THR A 59 4.39 2.17 3.72
CA THR A 59 5.47 3.11 3.39
C THR A 59 5.36 4.42 4.16
N HIS A 60 6.53 4.98 4.51
CA HIS A 60 6.70 6.33 5.07
C HIS A 60 7.26 7.29 4.03
N THR A 61 6.68 7.30 2.83
CA THR A 61 7.11 8.21 1.78
C THR A 61 6.77 9.66 2.12
N ARG A 62 7.59 10.61 1.65
CA ARG A 62 7.40 12.03 1.95
C ARG A 62 6.00 12.52 1.58
N ALA A 63 5.51 12.22 0.38
CA ALA A 63 4.21 12.68 -0.06
C ALA A 63 3.07 11.92 0.64
N GLY A 64 3.25 10.62 0.88
CA GLY A 64 2.30 9.81 1.65
C GLY A 64 2.11 10.34 3.07
N MET A 65 3.20 10.61 3.80
CA MET A 65 3.16 11.22 5.13
C MET A 65 2.51 12.61 5.11
N ALA A 66 2.84 13.43 4.11
CA ALA A 66 2.24 14.76 3.99
C ALA A 66 0.72 14.68 3.84
N VAL A 67 0.21 13.83 2.95
CA VAL A 67 -1.24 13.64 2.76
C VAL A 67 -1.89 12.98 3.98
N ALA A 68 -1.20 12.04 4.64
CA ALA A 68 -1.67 11.42 5.89
C ALA A 68 -1.88 12.44 7.02
N THR A 69 -1.15 13.55 7.00
CA THR A 69 -1.24 14.64 7.98
C THR A 69 -2.33 15.67 7.62
N MET A 70 -2.79 15.69 6.36
CA MET A 70 -3.82 16.63 5.91
C MET A 70 -5.21 16.18 6.38
N GLU A 71 -5.99 17.09 6.99
CA GLU A 71 -7.38 16.80 7.40
C GLU A 71 -8.24 16.30 6.24
N CYS A 72 -8.07 16.90 5.05
CA CYS A 72 -8.80 16.50 3.85
C CYS A 72 -8.43 15.09 3.32
N GLY A 73 -7.32 14.52 3.77
CA GLY A 73 -6.80 13.26 3.20
C GLY A 73 -6.46 13.40 1.72
N LEU A 74 -6.66 12.33 0.94
CA LEU A 74 -6.47 12.35 -0.51
C LEU A 74 -7.69 12.97 -1.21
N MET A 75 -7.46 14.09 -1.89
CA MET A 75 -8.51 14.84 -2.61
C MET A 75 -8.83 14.20 -3.96
N PRO A 76 -10.13 14.12 -4.37
CA PRO A 76 -10.53 13.60 -5.67
C PRO A 76 -10.33 14.63 -6.81
N ALA A 77 -9.15 15.25 -6.86
CA ALA A 77 -8.86 16.37 -7.77
C ALA A 77 -8.26 15.92 -9.12
N THR A 78 -7.67 14.73 -9.18
CA THR A 78 -6.99 14.24 -10.38
C THR A 78 -7.47 12.85 -10.77
N GLN A 79 -7.35 12.48 -12.06
CA GLN A 79 -7.75 11.15 -12.54
C GLN A 79 -7.06 10.02 -11.75
N GLY A 80 -5.81 10.20 -11.36
CA GLY A 80 -5.07 9.24 -10.54
C GLY A 80 -5.69 9.05 -9.15
N ALA A 81 -6.06 10.15 -8.50
CA ALA A 81 -6.70 10.14 -7.19
C ALA A 81 -8.13 9.59 -7.23
N LEU A 82 -8.87 9.81 -8.33
CA LEU A 82 -10.24 9.32 -8.50
C LEU A 82 -10.36 7.80 -8.49
N ARG A 83 -9.27 7.06 -8.74
CA ARG A 83 -9.20 5.61 -8.54
C ARG A 83 -9.51 5.20 -7.11
N PHE A 84 -9.15 6.05 -6.16
CA PHE A 84 -9.26 5.82 -4.72
C PHE A 84 -10.49 6.48 -4.09
N HIS A 85 -11.33 7.15 -4.87
CA HIS A 85 -12.52 7.81 -4.36
C HIS A 85 -13.45 6.79 -3.68
N ASP A 86 -13.82 7.07 -2.43
CA ASP A 86 -14.61 6.21 -1.52
C ASP A 86 -13.98 4.83 -1.20
N ARG A 87 -12.69 4.64 -1.53
CA ARG A 87 -11.98 3.36 -1.38
C ARG A 87 -10.83 3.39 -0.39
N ILE A 88 -10.56 4.53 0.20
CA ILE A 88 -9.53 4.68 1.23
C ILE A 88 -10.16 4.48 2.60
N ALA A 89 -9.57 3.63 3.41
CA ALA A 89 -9.76 3.62 4.84
C ALA A 89 -8.82 4.66 5.49
N TYR A 90 -9.25 5.23 6.59
CA TYR A 90 -8.42 6.11 7.41
C TYR A 90 -8.37 5.55 8.82
N HIS A 91 -7.17 5.40 9.36
CA HIS A 91 -6.97 4.98 10.74
C HIS A 91 -6.31 6.11 11.52
N ALA A 92 -6.86 6.43 12.71
CA ALA A 92 -6.34 7.49 13.56
C ALA A 92 -4.93 7.15 14.10
N PHE A 93 -4.10 8.17 14.34
CA PHE A 93 -2.78 7.97 14.93
C PHE A 93 -2.92 7.75 16.44
N GLU A 94 -2.55 6.57 16.91
CA GLU A 94 -2.60 6.20 18.32
C GLU A 94 -1.20 6.09 18.96
N GLY A 95 -0.16 6.47 18.22
CA GLY A 95 1.24 6.33 18.62
C GLY A 95 1.98 5.29 17.77
N PRO A 96 3.19 4.88 18.16
CA PRO A 96 3.86 3.74 17.51
C PRO A 96 3.00 2.48 17.65
N ALA A 97 2.78 1.75 16.55
CA ALA A 97 1.92 0.56 16.49
C ALA A 97 2.53 -0.63 17.27
N VAL A 98 2.41 -0.58 18.59
CA VAL A 98 2.92 -1.60 19.52
C VAL A 98 1.82 -2.16 20.42
N ASP A 99 0.61 -1.57 20.40
CA ASP A 99 -0.52 -1.98 21.23
C ASP A 99 -1.38 -3.03 20.51
N GLU A 100 -1.62 -4.16 21.16
CA GLU A 100 -2.50 -5.20 20.61
C GLU A 100 -3.94 -4.72 20.43
N ALA A 101 -4.44 -3.82 21.28
CA ALA A 101 -5.77 -3.26 21.14
C ALA A 101 -5.95 -2.37 19.89
N GLU A 102 -4.88 -1.74 19.40
CA GLU A 102 -4.88 -1.00 18.14
C GLU A 102 -5.14 -1.93 16.94
N ARG A 103 -4.69 -3.20 17.01
CA ARG A 103 -4.87 -4.18 15.92
C ARG A 103 -6.34 -4.37 15.54
N GLU A 104 -7.22 -4.48 16.52
CA GLU A 104 -8.66 -4.68 16.28
C GLU A 104 -9.28 -3.44 15.61
N ARG A 105 -8.90 -2.23 16.07
CA ARG A 105 -9.39 -0.97 15.51
C ARG A 105 -8.88 -0.75 14.08
N LEU A 106 -7.60 -1.03 13.84
CA LEU A 106 -7.00 -0.94 12.51
C LEU A 106 -7.71 -1.86 11.51
N VAL A 107 -7.98 -3.10 11.90
CA VAL A 107 -8.72 -4.07 11.07
C VAL A 107 -10.16 -3.61 10.84
N ALA A 108 -10.84 -3.09 11.87
CA ALA A 108 -12.19 -2.57 11.76
C ALA A 108 -12.26 -1.35 10.80
N ASP A 109 -11.29 -0.43 10.88
CA ASP A 109 -11.20 0.72 10.00
C ASP A 109 -10.88 0.33 8.56
N LEU A 110 -10.01 -0.67 8.35
CA LEU A 110 -9.70 -1.17 7.00
C LEU A 110 -10.94 -1.81 6.35
N GLY A 111 -11.68 -2.60 7.10
CA GLY A 111 -12.87 -3.29 6.61
C GLY A 111 -12.56 -4.17 5.39
N ASP A 112 -13.33 -3.99 4.33
CA ASP A 112 -13.18 -4.69 3.05
C ASP A 112 -12.27 -3.97 2.03
N LYS A 113 -11.69 -2.82 2.42
CA LYS A 113 -10.87 -1.99 1.54
C LYS A 113 -9.47 -2.56 1.38
N ASP A 114 -8.82 -2.19 0.28
CA ASP A 114 -7.45 -2.61 -0.05
C ASP A 114 -6.44 -1.46 0.15
N VAL A 115 -6.90 -0.27 0.55
CA VAL A 115 -6.08 0.94 0.71
C VAL A 115 -6.43 1.63 2.01
N MET A 116 -5.41 2.00 2.79
CA MET A 116 -5.57 2.76 4.02
C MET A 116 -4.53 3.89 4.10
N ILE A 117 -4.94 5.03 4.60
CA ILE A 117 -4.07 6.10 5.04
C ILE A 117 -4.04 6.07 6.57
N LEU A 118 -2.88 5.77 7.12
CA LEU A 118 -2.60 5.86 8.55
C LEU A 118 -2.34 7.32 8.87
N ARG A 119 -3.26 7.98 9.60
CA ARG A 119 -3.17 9.41 9.92
C ARG A 119 -1.84 9.73 10.61
N ASN A 120 -1.18 10.82 10.20
CA ASN A 120 0.12 11.28 10.72
C ASN A 120 1.26 10.24 10.63
N HIS A 121 1.09 9.17 9.84
CA HIS A 121 2.02 8.06 9.80
C HIS A 121 2.45 7.72 8.36
N GLY A 122 1.56 7.22 7.53
CA GLY A 122 1.93 6.84 6.17
C GLY A 122 0.83 6.14 5.39
N LEU A 123 1.23 5.43 4.34
CA LEU A 123 0.33 4.73 3.42
C LEU A 123 0.39 3.21 3.64
N LEU A 124 -0.74 2.56 3.46
CA LEU A 124 -0.84 1.10 3.50
C LEU A 124 -1.71 0.61 2.33
N THR A 125 -1.27 -0.45 1.67
CA THR A 125 -2.05 -1.16 0.65
C THR A 125 -2.02 -2.66 0.89
N CYS A 126 -3.10 -3.33 0.50
CA CYS A 126 -3.26 -4.76 0.60
C CYS A 126 -3.64 -5.35 -0.76
N GLY A 127 -3.29 -6.60 -1.00
CA GLY A 127 -3.66 -7.25 -2.26
C GLY A 127 -3.45 -8.76 -2.21
N ARG A 128 -3.94 -9.43 -3.25
CA ARG A 128 -3.85 -10.89 -3.40
C ARG A 128 -2.53 -11.35 -4.01
N SER A 129 -1.67 -10.40 -4.37
CA SER A 129 -0.31 -10.67 -4.83
C SER A 129 0.59 -9.48 -4.56
N VAL A 130 1.90 -9.70 -4.53
CA VAL A 130 2.91 -8.64 -4.43
C VAL A 130 2.74 -7.62 -5.56
N ALA A 131 2.54 -8.09 -6.79
CA ALA A 131 2.34 -7.24 -7.98
C ALA A 131 1.13 -6.30 -7.85
N GLU A 132 -0.01 -6.82 -7.38
CA GLU A 132 -1.23 -6.03 -7.15
C GLU A 132 -1.01 -4.96 -6.07
N THR A 133 -0.46 -5.38 -4.93
CA THR A 133 -0.23 -4.51 -3.78
C THR A 133 0.76 -3.39 -4.08
N PHE A 134 1.87 -3.73 -4.73
CA PHE A 134 2.89 -2.76 -5.16
C PHE A 134 2.31 -1.73 -6.13
N LEU A 135 1.53 -2.17 -7.12
CA LEU A 135 0.94 -1.25 -8.10
C LEU A 135 -0.09 -0.31 -7.46
N LEU A 136 -0.87 -0.80 -6.48
CA LEU A 136 -1.76 0.06 -5.69
C LEU A 136 -0.95 1.12 -4.94
N MET A 137 0.14 0.73 -4.27
CA MET A 137 1.00 1.67 -3.54
C MET A 137 1.64 2.69 -4.47
N GLN A 138 2.19 2.28 -5.60
CA GLN A 138 2.80 3.18 -6.58
C GLN A 138 1.81 4.24 -7.07
N ARG A 139 0.57 3.83 -7.35
CA ARG A 139 -0.49 4.75 -7.80
C ARG A 139 -0.96 5.68 -6.69
N LEU A 140 -1.08 5.17 -5.46
CA LEU A 140 -1.46 5.97 -4.29
C LEU A 140 -0.39 7.02 -4.00
N GLU A 141 0.88 6.62 -3.96
CA GLU A 141 2.01 7.52 -3.78
C GLU A 141 2.08 8.60 -4.89
N THR A 142 1.84 8.21 -6.15
CA THR A 142 1.78 9.18 -7.26
C THR A 142 0.65 10.19 -7.05
N ALA A 143 -0.53 9.74 -6.61
CA ALA A 143 -1.65 10.64 -6.33
C ALA A 143 -1.33 11.60 -5.16
N CYS A 144 -0.63 11.11 -4.12
CA CYS A 144 -0.16 11.94 -3.00
C CYS A 144 0.87 12.97 -3.45
N LYS A 145 1.85 12.59 -4.28
CA LYS A 145 2.84 13.52 -4.85
C LYS A 145 2.17 14.65 -5.61
N VAL A 146 1.26 14.32 -6.53
CA VAL A 146 0.54 15.32 -7.32
C VAL A 146 -0.30 16.23 -6.42
N GLN A 147 -0.91 15.70 -5.34
CA GLN A 147 -1.64 16.53 -4.39
C GLN A 147 -0.74 17.55 -3.68
N VAL A 148 0.42 17.11 -3.20
CA VAL A 148 1.40 18.00 -2.56
C VAL A 148 1.84 19.10 -3.53
N ASP A 149 2.10 18.76 -4.80
CA ASP A 149 2.54 19.70 -5.81
C ASP A 149 1.45 20.75 -6.14
N PHE A 150 0.20 20.33 -6.38
CA PHE A 150 -0.83 21.31 -6.71
C PHE A 150 -1.26 22.18 -5.52
N LEU A 151 -1.18 21.67 -4.28
CA LEU A 151 -1.41 22.49 -3.09
C LEU A 151 -0.28 23.51 -2.88
N ALA A 152 0.97 23.13 -3.18
CA ALA A 152 2.11 24.04 -3.13
C ALA A 152 2.05 25.18 -4.16
N ALA A 153 1.34 24.99 -5.26
CA ALA A 153 1.14 26.02 -6.27
C ALA A 153 0.33 27.23 -5.78
N ASN A 154 -0.39 27.09 -4.66
CA ASN A 154 -1.16 28.15 -4.01
C ASN A 154 -2.07 28.94 -4.98
N THR A 155 -2.78 28.22 -5.83
CA THR A 155 -3.74 28.74 -6.81
C THR A 155 -5.09 28.04 -6.62
N PRO A 156 -6.22 28.67 -7.01
CA PRO A 156 -7.52 28.00 -6.98
C PRO A 156 -7.50 26.71 -7.81
N LEU A 157 -8.08 25.65 -7.25
CA LEU A 157 -8.15 24.34 -7.90
C LEU A 157 -9.40 24.26 -8.81
N HIS A 158 -9.21 23.73 -10.01
CA HIS A 158 -10.33 23.32 -10.85
C HIS A 158 -10.72 21.88 -10.49
N MET A 159 -11.77 21.74 -9.69
CA MET A 159 -12.27 20.42 -9.28
C MET A 159 -13.16 19.81 -10.37
N PRO A 160 -13.06 18.49 -10.62
CA PRO A 160 -13.97 17.80 -11.53
C PRO A 160 -15.40 17.80 -10.99
N SER A 161 -16.41 17.74 -11.89
CA SER A 161 -17.81 17.67 -11.46
C SER A 161 -18.09 16.35 -10.70
N PRO A 162 -19.09 16.33 -9.79
CA PRO A 162 -19.48 15.10 -9.07
C PRO A 162 -19.77 13.92 -10.01
N GLU A 163 -20.40 14.18 -11.18
CA GLU A 163 -20.69 13.16 -12.18
C GLU A 163 -19.41 12.58 -12.81
N ALA A 164 -18.42 13.46 -13.10
CA ALA A 164 -17.13 13.04 -13.62
C ALA A 164 -16.34 12.23 -12.59
N VAL A 165 -16.39 12.62 -11.31
CA VAL A 165 -15.79 11.88 -10.19
C VAL A 165 -16.39 10.48 -10.10
N ALA A 166 -17.72 10.36 -9.99
CA ALA A 166 -18.41 9.08 -9.85
C ALA A 166 -18.18 8.16 -11.06
N LYS A 167 -18.24 8.71 -12.29
CA LYS A 167 -17.98 7.96 -13.51
C LYS A 167 -16.55 7.44 -13.55
N THR A 168 -15.58 8.29 -13.25
CA THR A 168 -14.15 7.92 -13.31
C THR A 168 -13.80 6.92 -12.22
N ALA A 169 -14.28 7.13 -11.00
CA ALA A 169 -14.07 6.20 -9.89
C ALA A 169 -14.59 4.79 -10.23
N ARG A 170 -15.78 4.69 -10.85
CA ARG A 170 -16.33 3.40 -11.27
C ARG A 170 -15.50 2.71 -12.38
N ILE A 171 -15.02 3.47 -13.37
CA ILE A 171 -14.23 2.92 -14.50
C ILE A 171 -12.85 2.48 -14.02
N LEU A 172 -12.23 3.26 -13.12
CA LEU A 172 -10.88 3.01 -12.63
C LEU A 172 -10.84 2.10 -11.40
N ALA A 173 -11.99 1.78 -10.84
CA ALA A 173 -12.08 0.89 -9.70
C ALA A 173 -11.53 -0.51 -10.03
N PRO A 174 -10.73 -1.12 -9.15
CA PRO A 174 -10.51 -2.56 -9.24
C PRO A 174 -11.87 -3.27 -9.07
N PRO A 175 -12.09 -4.41 -9.73
CA PRO A 175 -13.28 -5.20 -9.49
C PRO A 175 -13.34 -5.58 -8.01
N THR A 176 -14.52 -5.50 -7.40
CA THR A 176 -14.74 -5.94 -6.01
C THR A 176 -14.45 -7.46 -5.90
N VAL A 177 -14.23 -7.96 -4.70
CA VAL A 177 -14.01 -9.40 -4.45
C VAL A 177 -15.13 -10.25 -5.06
N THR A 178 -16.36 -9.72 -5.06
CA THR A 178 -17.55 -10.36 -5.66
C THR A 178 -17.56 -10.33 -7.18
N ASP A 179 -17.09 -9.23 -7.80
CA ASP A 179 -17.06 -9.06 -9.26
C ASP A 179 -15.91 -9.81 -9.93
N ARG A 180 -14.89 -10.17 -9.13
CA ARG A 180 -13.64 -10.80 -9.61
C ARG A 180 -13.82 -12.25 -10.10
N LYS A 181 -14.95 -12.88 -9.81
CA LYS A 181 -15.23 -14.26 -10.21
C LYS A 181 -15.64 -14.44 -11.69
N GLY A 182 -15.82 -13.37 -12.47
CA GLY A 182 -16.38 -13.50 -13.83
C GLY A 182 -15.96 -12.48 -14.90
N SER A 183 -15.16 -11.46 -14.63
CA SER A 183 -14.84 -10.47 -15.67
C SER A 183 -13.36 -10.44 -16.06
N GLU A 184 -13.04 -11.11 -17.17
CA GLU A 184 -11.83 -10.83 -17.95
C GLU A 184 -11.89 -9.45 -18.66
N ALA A 185 -12.98 -8.70 -18.51
CA ALA A 185 -13.36 -7.56 -19.34
C ALA A 185 -13.24 -6.18 -18.63
N SER A 186 -12.42 -6.01 -17.60
CA SER A 186 -12.11 -4.65 -17.15
C SER A 186 -10.96 -4.05 -17.95
N LEU A 187 -11.04 -2.75 -18.25
CA LEU A 187 -10.08 -1.93 -19.01
C LEU A 187 -8.65 -1.87 -18.39
N GLY A 188 -8.24 -2.89 -17.71
CA GLY A 188 -6.92 -3.03 -17.15
C GLY A 188 -6.77 -4.35 -16.44
N ASN A 189 -5.67 -5.01 -16.68
CA ASN A 189 -5.24 -6.16 -15.92
C ASN A 189 -4.93 -5.70 -14.49
N TRP A 190 -5.95 -5.69 -13.63
CA TRP A 190 -5.91 -5.14 -12.26
C TRP A 190 -4.98 -5.90 -11.31
N ASN A 191 -4.56 -7.11 -11.70
CA ASN A 191 -3.60 -7.89 -10.93
C ASN A 191 -2.16 -7.35 -11.00
N GLY A 192 -1.92 -6.29 -11.78
CA GLY A 192 -0.61 -5.64 -11.88
C GLY A 192 0.46 -6.44 -12.63
N GLN A 193 0.15 -7.61 -13.17
CA GLN A 193 1.17 -8.52 -13.72
C GLN A 193 1.95 -7.95 -14.91
N ARG A 194 1.32 -7.14 -15.75
CA ARG A 194 1.98 -6.53 -16.91
C ARG A 194 2.98 -5.45 -16.46
N GLU A 195 2.53 -4.56 -15.59
CA GLU A 195 3.36 -3.51 -15.03
C GLU A 195 4.47 -4.09 -14.16
N TRP A 196 4.15 -5.09 -13.35
CA TRP A 196 5.13 -5.80 -12.52
C TRP A 196 6.23 -6.43 -13.37
N SER A 197 5.89 -7.12 -14.45
CA SER A 197 6.88 -7.69 -15.36
C SER A 197 7.77 -6.61 -15.99
N ALA A 198 7.24 -5.41 -16.27
CA ALA A 198 8.03 -4.29 -16.79
C ALA A 198 8.98 -3.73 -15.73
N LEU A 199 8.51 -3.60 -14.48
CA LEU A 199 9.32 -3.14 -13.35
C LEU A 199 10.44 -4.12 -13.01
N LEU A 200 10.18 -5.42 -13.05
CA LEU A 200 11.22 -6.45 -12.87
C LEU A 200 12.30 -6.36 -13.95
N ARG A 201 11.91 -6.16 -15.22
CA ARG A 201 12.89 -5.96 -16.30
C ARG A 201 13.70 -4.67 -16.14
N GLN A 202 13.12 -3.64 -15.52
CA GLN A 202 13.85 -2.43 -15.16
C GLN A 202 14.85 -2.75 -14.04
N LEU A 203 14.39 -3.36 -12.95
CA LEU A 203 15.24 -3.73 -11.81
C LEU A 203 16.39 -4.64 -12.23
N ASP A 204 16.14 -5.63 -13.10
CA ASP A 204 17.19 -6.50 -13.65
C ASP A 204 18.29 -5.74 -14.41
N ARG A 205 17.98 -4.57 -14.97
CA ARG A 205 18.98 -3.72 -15.64
C ARG A 205 19.73 -2.80 -14.68
N ASP A 206 18.99 -2.31 -13.67
CA ASP A 206 19.50 -1.28 -12.75
C ASP A 206 20.30 -1.93 -11.60
N ASP A 207 19.83 -3.06 -11.08
CA ASP A 207 20.47 -3.82 -10.01
C ASP A 207 20.03 -5.29 -10.03
N PRO A 208 20.73 -6.20 -10.69
CA PRO A 208 20.37 -7.61 -10.74
C PRO A 208 20.58 -8.37 -9.42
N SER A 209 21.31 -7.82 -8.45
CA SER A 209 21.65 -8.49 -7.18
C SER A 209 20.44 -8.79 -6.29
N TRP A 210 19.30 -8.12 -6.53
CA TRP A 210 18.06 -8.38 -5.78
C TRP A 210 17.61 -9.84 -5.80
N ARG A 211 18.07 -10.63 -6.79
CA ARG A 211 17.74 -12.06 -6.95
C ARG A 211 18.56 -12.98 -6.05
N GLU A 212 19.65 -12.49 -5.51
CA GLU A 212 20.54 -13.26 -4.62
C GLU A 212 19.90 -13.39 -3.22
#